data_1b6bc2ea24f7f27430a59042e1d8cf4f
#
_entry.id   1b6bc2ea24f7f27430a59042e1d8cf4f
#
_cell.length_a   1.000
_cell.length_b   1.000
_cell.length_c   1.000
_cell.angle_alpha   90.00
_cell.angle_beta   90.00
_cell.angle_gamma   90.00
#
_symmetry.space_group_name_H-M   'P 1'
#
loop_
_entity.id
_entity.type
_entity.pdbx_description
1 polymer ?
#
loop_
_entity_poly.entity_id
_entity_poly.type
_entity_poly.pdbx_seq_one_letter_code
_entity_poly.pdbx_strand_id
1 'polypeptide(L)'
;MSATATATTSVARTLRLGDLEVANPVVLAPMAGVTNAAFRRLCSEQGAGLYVCEMITSRGIVEGDRTSLAMLKFDETEKVRSVQLYGVDPEYIGKAVSILCAEHGVDHVDLNFGCPVPKVTRKGGGAALPWKSTLLSEILHSAVAAARPYGVPVTMKTRKGIDDEHLTYLDAGRIAQEAGCAAIALHARTASQHYSGTADWDAIATLKQAVDIPVLGNGDIWEASDALRMVEHTGCDGVVVGRGCLGRPWLFRDLAAAFGGEHVTALPSLGEVMAMMRRHAELLAQHLGEERGSVEFRKHIAWYLKGFRAGGSLRNQLSLISSLAALDDLLAELDPTEPYPVAELGTPRGRQGSPKRVTVPEGWLDSREMSGAMDAAAEDGTSGG
;
A
#
# COMPACT_ATOMS: atom_id res chain seq x y z
N MET A 1 -48.23 8.73 7.10
CA MET A 1 -47.36 8.66 5.97
C MET A 1 -46.16 7.79 6.37
N SER A 2 -46.20 6.53 5.95
CA SER A 2 -45.18 5.52 6.31
C SER A 2 -43.97 5.68 5.36
N ALA A 3 -42.83 6.05 5.89
CA ALA A 3 -41.59 6.08 5.12
C ALA A 3 -41.10 4.63 4.97
N THR A 4 -41.24 4.10 3.76
CA THR A 4 -40.60 2.83 3.35
C THR A 4 -39.09 3.05 3.28
N ALA A 5 -38.38 2.53 4.28
CA ALA A 5 -36.94 2.38 4.22
C ALA A 5 -36.62 1.37 3.11
N THR A 6 -36.07 1.85 2.00
CA THR A 6 -35.48 1.01 0.96
C THR A 6 -34.25 0.32 1.56
N ALA A 7 -34.39 -0.96 1.88
CA ALA A 7 -33.27 -1.81 2.24
C ALA A 7 -32.37 -1.94 1.02
N THR A 8 -31.25 -1.24 1.02
CA THR A 8 -30.16 -1.43 0.05
C THR A 8 -29.56 -2.79 0.35
N THR A 9 -29.89 -3.79 -0.45
CA THR A 9 -29.25 -5.10 -0.40
C THR A 9 -27.78 -4.90 -0.79
N SER A 10 -26.90 -4.88 0.23
CA SER A 10 -25.46 -4.91 0.04
C SER A 10 -25.10 -6.28 -0.53
N VAL A 11 -24.87 -6.34 -1.83
CA VAL A 11 -24.22 -7.49 -2.45
C VAL A 11 -22.76 -7.41 -2.04
N ALA A 12 -22.25 -8.40 -1.32
CA ALA A 12 -20.85 -8.53 -1.02
C ALA A 12 -20.04 -8.39 -2.33
N ARG A 13 -19.32 -7.27 -2.47
CA ARG A 13 -18.58 -6.98 -3.71
C ARG A 13 -17.28 -7.77 -3.65
N THR A 14 -17.14 -8.79 -4.48
CA THR A 14 -15.83 -9.40 -4.76
C THR A 14 -15.07 -8.51 -5.72
N LEU A 15 -13.78 -8.32 -5.48
CA LEU A 15 -12.89 -7.65 -6.42
C LEU A 15 -12.24 -8.70 -7.34
N ARG A 16 -12.32 -8.49 -8.65
CA ARG A 16 -11.62 -9.33 -9.62
C ARG A 16 -10.48 -8.57 -10.28
N LEU A 17 -9.29 -9.17 -10.27
CA LEU A 17 -8.10 -8.68 -10.93
C LEU A 17 -7.69 -9.73 -11.97
N GLY A 18 -8.19 -9.61 -13.20
CA GLY A 18 -8.13 -10.71 -14.18
C GLY A 18 -8.82 -11.95 -13.62
N ASP A 19 -8.09 -13.06 -13.56
CA ASP A 19 -8.60 -14.34 -13.02
C ASP A 19 -8.45 -14.45 -11.49
N LEU A 20 -7.71 -13.54 -10.86
CA LEU A 20 -7.57 -13.51 -9.40
C LEU A 20 -8.83 -12.93 -8.76
N GLU A 21 -9.49 -13.76 -7.95
CA GLU A 21 -10.63 -13.33 -7.14
C GLU A 21 -10.18 -12.96 -5.72
N VAL A 22 -10.48 -11.73 -5.32
CA VAL A 22 -10.17 -11.19 -4.00
C VAL A 22 -11.45 -11.17 -3.17
N ALA A 23 -11.43 -11.80 -1.99
CA ALA A 23 -12.61 -12.09 -1.18
C ALA A 23 -13.43 -10.83 -0.78
N ASN A 24 -12.77 -9.69 -0.65
CA ASN A 24 -13.42 -8.39 -0.46
C ASN A 24 -12.59 -7.29 -1.13
N PRO A 25 -13.19 -6.13 -1.47
CA PRO A 25 -12.50 -5.09 -2.25
C PRO A 25 -11.62 -4.17 -1.38
N VAL A 26 -10.91 -4.75 -0.41
CA VAL A 26 -10.06 -4.01 0.53
C VAL A 26 -8.62 -4.48 0.42
N VAL A 27 -7.74 -3.58 -0.01
CA VAL A 27 -6.34 -3.85 -0.30
C VAL A 27 -5.44 -3.14 0.73
N LEU A 28 -4.51 -3.87 1.35
CA LEU A 28 -3.41 -3.26 2.11
C LEU A 28 -2.42 -2.63 1.14
N ALA A 29 -2.22 -1.31 1.25
CA ALA A 29 -1.28 -0.57 0.42
C ALA A 29 0.17 -1.04 0.65
N PRO A 30 1.00 -1.13 -0.39
CA PRO A 30 2.44 -1.28 -0.21
C PRO A 30 3.03 -0.05 0.48
N MET A 31 3.70 -0.27 1.61
CA MET A 31 4.32 0.79 2.41
C MET A 31 5.74 0.39 2.81
N ALA A 32 6.73 1.11 2.29
CA ALA A 32 8.14 0.88 2.57
C ALA A 32 8.44 0.89 4.08
N GLY A 33 9.14 -0.13 4.54
CA GLY A 33 9.45 -0.35 5.95
C GLY A 33 8.24 -0.78 6.81
N VAL A 34 7.08 -1.08 6.23
CA VAL A 34 5.87 -1.44 6.99
C VAL A 34 5.27 -2.77 6.53
N THR A 35 5.02 -2.92 5.23
CA THR A 35 4.28 -4.08 4.71
C THR A 35 5.18 -5.30 4.42
N ASN A 36 6.08 -5.59 5.38
CA ASN A 36 6.81 -6.85 5.44
C ASN A 36 5.86 -8.04 5.73
N ALA A 37 6.36 -9.26 5.64
CA ALA A 37 5.56 -10.48 5.83
C ALA A 37 4.78 -10.49 7.16
N ALA A 38 5.39 -10.02 8.27
CA ALA A 38 4.75 -9.97 9.57
C ALA A 38 3.51 -9.07 9.59
N PHE A 39 3.61 -7.86 9.03
CA PHE A 39 2.49 -6.93 9.02
C PHE A 39 1.41 -7.34 8.01
N ARG A 40 1.79 -7.89 6.85
CA ARG A 40 0.83 -8.44 5.87
C ARG A 40 0.02 -9.57 6.50
N ARG A 41 0.68 -10.48 7.23
CA ARG A 41 0.00 -11.55 7.97
C ARG A 41 -1.03 -11.01 8.95
N LEU A 42 -0.66 -10.04 9.79
CA LEU A 42 -1.61 -9.41 10.72
C LEU A 42 -2.82 -8.81 10.01
N CYS A 43 -2.61 -8.09 8.90
CA CYS A 43 -3.70 -7.48 8.14
C CYS A 43 -4.57 -8.55 7.46
N SER A 44 -3.97 -9.63 6.96
CA SER A 44 -4.68 -10.78 6.40
C SER A 44 -5.53 -11.50 7.44
N GLU A 45 -4.98 -11.77 8.63
CA GLU A 45 -5.70 -12.35 9.77
C GLU A 45 -6.91 -11.48 10.19
N GLN A 46 -6.85 -10.19 9.95
CA GLN A 46 -7.92 -9.22 10.22
C GLN A 46 -8.86 -9.00 9.03
N GLY A 47 -8.69 -9.69 7.90
CA GLY A 47 -9.63 -9.65 6.80
C GLY A 47 -9.25 -8.77 5.61
N ALA A 48 -7.99 -8.33 5.49
CA ALA A 48 -7.53 -7.73 4.24
C ALA A 48 -7.73 -8.71 3.07
N GLY A 49 -8.40 -8.26 2.01
CA GLY A 49 -8.66 -9.10 0.84
C GLY A 49 -7.41 -9.34 0.01
N LEU A 50 -6.58 -8.31 -0.16
CA LEU A 50 -5.28 -8.37 -0.82
C LEU A 50 -4.27 -7.57 0.00
N TYR A 51 -3.02 -8.03 0.06
CA TYR A 51 -1.93 -7.39 0.83
C TYR A 51 -0.66 -7.39 -0.01
N VAL A 52 -0.29 -6.19 -0.46
CA VAL A 52 0.84 -5.99 -1.38
C VAL A 52 2.11 -5.77 -0.58
N CYS A 53 3.21 -6.43 -0.95
CA CYS A 53 4.50 -6.24 -0.28
C CYS A 53 5.09 -4.85 -0.55
N GLU A 54 6.16 -4.51 0.15
CA GLU A 54 6.94 -3.30 -0.10
C GLU A 54 7.49 -3.30 -1.53
N MET A 55 7.71 -2.11 -2.10
CA MET A 55 8.27 -2.02 -3.46
C MET A 55 9.69 -2.59 -3.54
N ILE A 56 9.93 -3.43 -4.53
CA ILE A 56 11.20 -4.08 -4.82
C ILE A 56 11.68 -3.61 -6.20
N THR A 57 12.96 -3.29 -6.33
CA THR A 57 13.51 -2.87 -7.63
C THR A 57 13.57 -4.05 -8.60
N SER A 58 13.13 -3.82 -9.85
CA SER A 58 13.20 -4.83 -10.91
C SER A 58 14.63 -5.27 -11.17
N ARG A 59 15.57 -4.34 -11.18
CA ARG A 59 17.00 -4.63 -11.32
C ARG A 59 17.50 -5.55 -10.22
N GLY A 60 17.14 -5.29 -8.95
CA GLY A 60 17.55 -6.11 -7.83
C GLY A 60 17.07 -7.56 -7.92
N ILE A 61 15.87 -7.80 -8.50
CA ILE A 61 15.38 -9.15 -8.77
C ILE A 61 16.22 -9.81 -9.85
N VAL A 62 16.44 -9.14 -10.99
CA VAL A 62 17.14 -9.69 -12.14
C VAL A 62 18.61 -9.96 -11.82
N GLU A 63 19.28 -9.09 -11.07
CA GLU A 63 20.69 -9.20 -10.68
C GLU A 63 20.91 -10.06 -9.42
N GLY A 64 19.83 -10.57 -8.80
CA GLY A 64 19.92 -11.44 -7.63
C GLY A 64 20.41 -10.73 -6.37
N ASP A 65 20.08 -9.42 -6.21
CA ASP A 65 20.45 -8.66 -5.02
C ASP A 65 19.83 -9.28 -3.76
N ARG A 66 20.67 -9.57 -2.76
CA ARG A 66 20.27 -10.22 -1.53
C ARG A 66 19.19 -9.49 -0.75
N THR A 67 19.23 -8.14 -0.76
CA THR A 67 18.24 -7.31 -0.07
C THR A 67 16.89 -7.41 -0.76
N SER A 68 16.86 -7.27 -2.09
CA SER A 68 15.67 -7.39 -2.91
C SER A 68 15.04 -8.79 -2.79
N LEU A 69 15.84 -9.85 -2.87
CA LEU A 69 15.36 -11.22 -2.71
C LEU A 69 14.87 -11.51 -1.28
N ALA A 70 15.49 -10.91 -0.25
CA ALA A 70 15.02 -11.05 1.13
C ALA A 70 13.64 -10.42 1.36
N MET A 71 13.24 -9.44 0.54
CA MET A 71 11.92 -8.81 0.60
C MET A 71 10.81 -9.66 -0.04
N LEU A 72 11.16 -10.66 -0.86
CA LEU A 72 10.24 -11.63 -1.45
C LEU A 72 9.81 -12.73 -0.46
N LYS A 73 10.05 -12.55 0.83
CA LYS A 73 9.58 -13.50 1.85
C LYS A 73 8.06 -13.36 2.00
N PHE A 74 7.39 -14.48 1.84
CA PHE A 74 5.97 -14.65 2.13
C PHE A 74 5.82 -15.48 3.40
N ASP A 75 4.78 -15.18 4.18
CA ASP A 75 4.37 -16.05 5.27
C ASP A 75 3.60 -17.26 4.69
N GLU A 76 3.75 -18.44 5.31
CA GLU A 76 3.08 -19.66 4.84
C GLU A 76 1.54 -19.55 4.82
N THR A 77 1.00 -18.63 5.59
CA THR A 77 -0.44 -18.37 5.66
C THR A 77 -0.94 -17.37 4.60
N GLU A 78 -0.04 -16.71 3.86
CA GLU A 78 -0.43 -15.80 2.78
C GLU A 78 -1.06 -16.59 1.63
N LYS A 79 -2.36 -16.38 1.42
CA LYS A 79 -3.13 -17.03 0.35
C LYS A 79 -2.83 -16.47 -1.04
N VAL A 80 -2.45 -15.22 -1.10
CA VAL A 80 -2.11 -14.48 -2.31
C VAL A 80 -0.73 -13.85 -2.14
N ARG A 81 0.21 -14.26 -2.97
CA ARG A 81 1.57 -13.71 -3.02
C ARG A 81 1.59 -12.52 -3.95
N SER A 82 1.44 -11.34 -3.40
CA SER A 82 1.37 -10.08 -4.15
C SER A 82 2.65 -9.27 -3.98
N VAL A 83 3.31 -8.98 -5.11
CA VAL A 83 4.60 -8.26 -5.15
C VAL A 83 4.42 -6.92 -5.83
N GLN A 84 4.95 -5.85 -5.21
CA GLN A 84 5.09 -4.58 -5.90
C GLN A 84 6.50 -4.40 -6.45
N LEU A 85 6.60 -4.23 -7.77
CA LEU A 85 7.84 -3.87 -8.45
C LEU A 85 7.93 -2.36 -8.68
N TYR A 86 9.16 -1.89 -8.71
CA TYR A 86 9.54 -0.56 -9.11
C TYR A 86 10.69 -0.66 -10.12
N GLY A 87 10.62 0.10 -11.20
CA GLY A 87 11.64 0.15 -12.23
C GLY A 87 11.37 1.23 -13.25
N VAL A 88 12.40 1.57 -14.04
CA VAL A 88 12.36 2.58 -15.11
C VAL A 88 12.80 2.01 -16.47
N ASP A 89 13.12 0.73 -16.51
CA ASP A 89 13.58 0.01 -17.69
C ASP A 89 12.58 -1.08 -18.07
N PRO A 90 11.95 -1.00 -19.28
CA PRO A 90 10.96 -1.99 -19.72
C PRO A 90 11.51 -3.42 -19.78
N GLU A 91 12.77 -3.60 -20.18
CA GLU A 91 13.40 -4.92 -20.29
C GLU A 91 13.61 -5.55 -18.91
N TYR A 92 14.14 -4.78 -17.94
CA TYR A 92 14.32 -5.25 -16.57
C TYR A 92 12.98 -5.56 -15.87
N ILE A 93 11.95 -4.75 -16.13
CA ILE A 93 10.60 -5.02 -15.60
C ILE A 93 10.09 -6.36 -16.16
N GLY A 94 10.17 -6.59 -17.47
CA GLY A 94 9.72 -7.85 -18.08
C GLY A 94 10.46 -9.06 -17.53
N LYS A 95 11.80 -8.99 -17.43
CA LYS A 95 12.63 -10.05 -16.84
C LYS A 95 12.26 -10.31 -15.37
N ALA A 96 12.13 -9.25 -14.56
CA ALA A 96 11.77 -9.39 -13.16
C ALA A 96 10.40 -10.05 -12.99
N VAL A 97 9.40 -9.65 -13.76
CA VAL A 97 8.06 -10.27 -13.74
C VAL A 97 8.14 -11.74 -14.12
N SER A 98 8.89 -12.11 -15.16
CA SER A 98 9.08 -13.52 -15.55
C SER A 98 9.71 -14.34 -14.42
N ILE A 99 10.76 -13.83 -13.76
CA ILE A 99 11.42 -14.48 -12.61
C ILE A 99 10.43 -14.66 -11.45
N LEU A 100 9.68 -13.61 -11.10
CA LEU A 100 8.70 -13.67 -10.02
C LEU A 100 7.62 -14.74 -10.27
N CYS A 101 7.10 -14.81 -11.49
CA CYS A 101 6.09 -15.79 -11.86
C CYS A 101 6.65 -17.22 -11.92
N ALA A 102 7.82 -17.42 -12.57
CA ALA A 102 8.37 -18.74 -12.81
C ALA A 102 9.03 -19.36 -11.57
N GLU A 103 9.75 -18.57 -10.77
CA GLU A 103 10.63 -19.07 -9.70
C GLU A 103 10.06 -18.81 -8.31
N HIS A 104 9.27 -17.75 -8.12
CA HIS A 104 8.74 -17.37 -6.81
C HIS A 104 7.24 -17.65 -6.65
N GLY A 105 6.55 -18.07 -7.71
CA GLY A 105 5.14 -18.46 -7.67
C GLY A 105 4.25 -17.34 -7.15
N VAL A 106 4.44 -16.12 -7.64
CA VAL A 106 3.60 -14.97 -7.28
C VAL A 106 2.24 -15.07 -7.96
N ASP A 107 1.19 -14.65 -7.27
CA ASP A 107 -0.19 -14.67 -7.76
C ASP A 107 -0.63 -13.31 -8.32
N HIS A 108 0.13 -12.25 -8.03
CA HIS A 108 -0.19 -10.89 -8.42
C HIS A 108 1.08 -10.02 -8.46
N VAL A 109 1.22 -9.19 -9.49
CA VAL A 109 2.27 -8.18 -9.61
C VAL A 109 1.65 -6.79 -9.69
N ASP A 110 2.07 -5.88 -8.82
CA ASP A 110 1.70 -4.46 -8.86
C ASP A 110 2.92 -3.61 -9.28
N LEU A 111 2.72 -2.56 -10.06
CA LEU A 111 3.78 -1.65 -10.48
C LEU A 111 3.66 -0.30 -9.79
N ASN A 112 4.77 0.19 -9.22
CA ASN A 112 4.81 1.44 -8.46
C ASN A 112 5.09 2.65 -9.34
N PHE A 113 4.08 3.48 -9.53
CA PHE A 113 4.17 4.80 -10.17
C PHE A 113 3.64 5.92 -9.26
N GLY A 114 3.70 5.71 -7.95
CA GLY A 114 3.18 6.65 -6.96
C GLY A 114 4.15 7.07 -5.87
N CYS A 115 5.36 6.50 -5.79
CA CYS A 115 6.35 6.86 -4.78
C CYS A 115 6.86 8.29 -4.99
N PRO A 116 6.68 9.23 -4.02
CA PRO A 116 7.07 10.63 -4.18
C PRO A 116 8.47 10.91 -3.62
N VAL A 117 9.17 9.89 -3.13
CA VAL A 117 10.44 10.06 -2.41
C VAL A 117 11.52 10.55 -3.37
N PRO A 118 12.31 11.61 -3.02
CA PRO A 118 13.34 12.17 -3.91
C PRO A 118 14.39 11.16 -4.39
N LYS A 119 14.69 10.13 -3.58
CA LYS A 119 15.60 9.04 -3.98
C LYS A 119 15.11 8.29 -5.24
N VAL A 120 13.79 8.27 -5.46
CA VAL A 120 13.13 7.62 -6.60
C VAL A 120 12.83 8.62 -7.72
N THR A 121 12.20 9.76 -7.40
CA THR A 121 11.72 10.70 -8.41
C THR A 121 12.86 11.45 -9.12
N ARG A 122 13.98 11.76 -8.42
CA ARG A 122 15.16 12.39 -9.08
C ARG A 122 15.78 11.52 -10.18
N LYS A 123 15.46 10.23 -10.18
CA LYS A 123 15.89 9.25 -11.18
C LYS A 123 14.79 8.93 -12.20
N GLY A 124 13.73 9.72 -12.25
CA GLY A 124 12.60 9.55 -13.17
C GLY A 124 11.60 8.45 -12.80
N GLY A 125 11.80 7.76 -11.67
CA GLY A 125 10.93 6.67 -11.23
C GLY A 125 9.75 7.13 -10.38
N GLY A 126 8.96 6.15 -9.91
CA GLY A 126 7.80 6.40 -9.05
C GLY A 126 6.81 7.39 -9.64
N ALA A 127 6.42 8.40 -8.87
CA ALA A 127 5.43 9.39 -9.29
C ALA A 127 5.89 10.33 -10.43
N ALA A 128 7.18 10.34 -10.78
CA ALA A 128 7.70 11.11 -11.92
C ALA A 128 7.50 10.39 -13.26
N LEU A 129 7.52 9.05 -13.26
CA LEU A 129 7.54 8.24 -14.48
C LEU A 129 6.29 8.40 -15.36
N PRO A 130 5.05 8.47 -14.84
CA PRO A 130 3.87 8.61 -15.68
C PRO A 130 3.81 9.89 -16.53
N TRP A 131 4.67 10.85 -16.27
CA TRP A 131 4.85 12.01 -17.17
C TRP A 131 5.39 11.59 -18.52
N LYS A 132 6.24 10.56 -18.59
CA LYS A 132 6.78 9.95 -19.81
C LYS A 132 5.83 8.87 -20.32
N SER A 133 4.80 9.27 -21.04
CA SER A 133 3.70 8.38 -21.46
C SER A 133 4.14 7.20 -22.31
N THR A 134 5.09 7.41 -23.24
CA THR A 134 5.62 6.34 -24.08
C THR A 134 6.39 5.32 -23.23
N LEU A 135 7.27 5.76 -22.34
CA LEU A 135 8.02 4.88 -21.44
C LEU A 135 7.08 4.11 -20.48
N LEU A 136 6.06 4.77 -19.94
CA LEU A 136 5.04 4.10 -19.13
C LEU A 136 4.37 2.97 -19.91
N SER A 137 3.97 3.25 -21.17
CA SER A 137 3.36 2.25 -22.05
C SER A 137 4.28 1.06 -22.30
N GLU A 138 5.55 1.30 -22.62
CA GLU A 138 6.54 0.24 -22.85
C GLU A 138 6.73 -0.64 -21.61
N ILE A 139 6.84 -0.04 -20.42
CA ILE A 139 6.97 -0.75 -19.14
C ILE A 139 5.75 -1.63 -18.87
N LEU A 140 4.54 -1.07 -19.01
CA LEU A 140 3.31 -1.81 -18.73
C LEU A 140 3.10 -2.96 -19.71
N HIS A 141 3.33 -2.75 -21.01
CA HIS A 141 3.25 -3.82 -22.02
C HIS A 141 4.27 -4.93 -21.73
N SER A 142 5.51 -4.57 -21.36
CA SER A 142 6.54 -5.54 -21.01
C SER A 142 6.14 -6.40 -19.80
N ALA A 143 5.62 -5.76 -18.75
CA ALA A 143 5.17 -6.47 -17.55
C ALA A 143 4.00 -7.41 -17.85
N VAL A 144 2.97 -6.93 -18.54
CA VAL A 144 1.78 -7.72 -18.88
C VAL A 144 2.12 -8.88 -19.81
N ALA A 145 2.97 -8.64 -20.83
CA ALA A 145 3.42 -9.69 -21.72
C ALA A 145 4.20 -10.80 -20.99
N ALA A 146 5.05 -10.42 -20.01
CA ALA A 146 5.84 -11.35 -19.21
C ALA A 146 4.99 -12.17 -18.23
N ALA A 147 3.93 -11.58 -17.65
CA ALA A 147 3.03 -12.25 -16.71
C ALA A 147 2.01 -13.18 -17.39
N ARG A 148 1.60 -12.86 -18.64
CA ARG A 148 0.53 -13.55 -19.40
C ARG A 148 0.71 -15.07 -19.48
N PRO A 149 1.90 -15.66 -19.76
CA PRO A 149 2.07 -17.11 -19.84
C PRO A 149 1.74 -17.85 -18.53
N TYR A 150 1.76 -17.13 -17.41
CA TYR A 150 1.53 -17.67 -16.07
C TYR A 150 0.12 -17.39 -15.55
N GLY A 151 -0.70 -16.64 -16.29
CA GLY A 151 -2.02 -16.21 -15.84
C GLY A 151 -1.99 -15.22 -14.67
N VAL A 152 -0.85 -14.58 -14.39
CA VAL A 152 -0.67 -13.66 -13.27
C VAL A 152 -1.15 -12.26 -13.66
N PRO A 153 -2.13 -11.67 -12.96
CA PRO A 153 -2.58 -10.31 -13.23
C PRO A 153 -1.54 -9.28 -12.85
N VAL A 154 -1.42 -8.26 -13.70
CA VAL A 154 -0.58 -7.08 -13.44
C VAL A 154 -1.49 -5.89 -13.15
N THR A 155 -1.21 -5.16 -12.07
CA THR A 155 -1.87 -3.88 -11.74
C THR A 155 -0.84 -2.76 -11.65
N MET A 156 -1.31 -1.53 -11.58
CA MET A 156 -0.44 -0.40 -11.27
C MET A 156 -1.02 0.49 -10.19
N LYS A 157 -0.13 1.10 -9.40
CA LYS A 157 -0.51 2.10 -8.41
C LYS A 157 0.17 3.42 -8.70
N THR A 158 -0.64 4.49 -8.82
CA THR A 158 -0.18 5.83 -9.19
C THR A 158 -0.69 6.92 -8.25
N ARG A 159 -0.25 8.15 -8.49
CA ARG A 159 -0.79 9.41 -7.93
C ARG A 159 -1.44 10.24 -9.02
N LYS A 160 -2.11 11.37 -8.63
CA LYS A 160 -2.72 12.31 -9.59
C LYS A 160 -1.72 12.84 -10.61
N GLY A 161 -0.47 12.98 -10.22
CA GLY A 161 0.62 13.53 -11.02
C GLY A 161 1.79 13.96 -10.15
N ILE A 162 2.70 14.74 -10.71
CA ILE A 162 3.86 15.30 -10.03
C ILE A 162 3.39 16.44 -9.10
N ASP A 163 2.66 17.40 -9.67
CA ASP A 163 2.03 18.54 -9.03
C ASP A 163 0.74 18.90 -9.77
N ASP A 164 0.11 20.02 -9.46
CA ASP A 164 -1.19 20.41 -10.04
C ASP A 164 -1.08 20.87 -11.51
N GLU A 165 0.12 21.24 -11.98
CA GLU A 165 0.40 21.60 -13.38
C GLU A 165 0.77 20.38 -14.23
N HIS A 166 1.23 19.28 -13.58
CA HIS A 166 1.72 18.07 -14.25
C HIS A 166 0.90 16.85 -13.80
N LEU A 167 -0.41 16.88 -14.08
CA LEU A 167 -1.32 15.77 -13.81
C LEU A 167 -1.13 14.67 -14.86
N THR A 168 -1.17 13.40 -14.41
CA THR A 168 -0.88 12.24 -15.26
C THR A 168 -1.90 11.12 -15.15
N TYR A 169 -2.77 11.13 -14.14
CA TYR A 169 -3.59 9.98 -13.74
C TYR A 169 -4.57 9.50 -14.82
N LEU A 170 -5.12 10.40 -15.64
CA LEU A 170 -6.05 10.02 -16.71
C LEU A 170 -5.33 9.32 -17.86
N ASP A 171 -4.20 9.86 -18.30
CA ASP A 171 -3.40 9.23 -19.36
C ASP A 171 -2.82 7.91 -18.86
N ALA A 172 -2.31 7.89 -17.62
CA ALA A 172 -1.81 6.66 -16.99
C ALA A 172 -2.89 5.57 -16.90
N GLY A 173 -4.15 5.94 -16.61
CA GLY A 173 -5.27 5.01 -16.60
C GLY A 173 -5.56 4.41 -17.97
N ARG A 174 -5.61 5.25 -19.01
CA ARG A 174 -5.82 4.77 -20.41
C ARG A 174 -4.69 3.86 -20.87
N ILE A 175 -3.44 4.27 -20.63
CA ILE A 175 -2.25 3.46 -20.97
C ILE A 175 -2.28 2.12 -20.23
N ALA A 176 -2.67 2.10 -18.95
CA ALA A 176 -2.81 0.86 -18.18
C ALA A 176 -3.86 -0.08 -18.80
N GLN A 177 -5.02 0.45 -19.18
CA GLN A 177 -6.06 -0.32 -19.83
C GLN A 177 -5.60 -0.86 -21.20
N GLU A 178 -4.98 -0.03 -22.04
CA GLU A 178 -4.44 -0.40 -23.35
C GLU A 178 -3.35 -1.47 -23.25
N ALA A 179 -2.50 -1.39 -22.24
CA ALA A 179 -1.46 -2.39 -21.97
C ALA A 179 -2.03 -3.73 -21.45
N GLY A 180 -3.29 -3.76 -20.99
CA GLY A 180 -3.94 -4.96 -20.44
C GLY A 180 -3.71 -5.13 -18.93
N CYS A 181 -3.48 -4.07 -18.19
CA CYS A 181 -3.47 -4.15 -16.72
C CYS A 181 -4.84 -4.57 -16.18
N ALA A 182 -4.82 -5.39 -15.15
CA ALA A 182 -6.04 -5.91 -14.52
C ALA A 182 -6.77 -4.88 -13.62
N ALA A 183 -6.07 -3.84 -13.16
CA ALA A 183 -6.65 -2.73 -12.41
C ALA A 183 -5.64 -1.57 -12.28
N ILE A 184 -6.15 -0.41 -11.87
CA ILE A 184 -5.34 0.74 -11.48
C ILE A 184 -5.77 1.26 -10.10
N ALA A 185 -4.78 1.53 -9.22
CA ALA A 185 -5.01 2.16 -7.92
C ALA A 185 -4.54 3.63 -7.95
N LEU A 186 -5.43 4.57 -7.60
CA LEU A 186 -5.14 6.00 -7.58
C LEU A 186 -5.04 6.53 -6.14
N HIS A 187 -3.85 6.95 -5.72
CA HIS A 187 -3.74 7.81 -4.55
C HIS A 187 -4.09 9.25 -4.95
N ALA A 188 -5.20 9.74 -4.44
CA ALA A 188 -5.82 10.99 -4.83
C ALA A 188 -5.11 12.25 -4.32
N ARG A 189 -3.79 12.26 -4.41
CA ARG A 189 -2.86 13.38 -4.16
C ARG A 189 -1.79 13.43 -5.23
N THR A 190 -1.22 14.60 -5.47
CA THR A 190 0.00 14.74 -6.28
C THR A 190 1.24 14.30 -5.49
N ALA A 191 2.37 14.10 -6.17
CA ALA A 191 3.64 13.81 -5.51
C ALA A 191 4.08 14.98 -4.62
N SER A 192 3.88 16.23 -5.07
CA SER A 192 4.24 17.44 -4.32
C SER A 192 3.47 17.56 -3.00
N GLN A 193 2.22 17.14 -2.96
CA GLN A 193 1.42 17.12 -1.73
C GLN A 193 1.96 16.12 -0.69
N HIS A 194 2.67 15.07 -1.10
CA HIS A 194 3.03 13.96 -0.21
C HIS A 194 1.80 13.40 0.53
N TYR A 195 1.57 13.91 1.76
CA TYR A 195 0.47 13.52 2.64
C TYR A 195 -0.27 14.73 3.22
N SER A 196 0.03 15.95 2.73
CA SER A 196 -0.61 17.18 3.18
C SER A 196 -1.98 17.39 2.53
N GLY A 197 -2.78 18.26 3.13
CA GLY A 197 -4.13 18.56 2.67
C GLY A 197 -5.06 17.34 2.71
N THR A 198 -6.09 17.35 1.90
CA THR A 198 -7.07 16.27 1.72
C THR A 198 -6.86 15.54 0.40
N ALA A 199 -7.21 14.26 0.36
CA ALA A 199 -7.23 13.49 -0.88
C ALA A 199 -8.41 13.94 -1.76
N ASP A 200 -8.13 14.21 -3.02
CA ASP A 200 -9.13 14.65 -4.01
C ASP A 200 -9.87 13.43 -4.59
N TRP A 201 -10.96 13.03 -3.94
CA TRP A 201 -11.73 11.88 -4.38
C TRP A 201 -12.42 12.08 -5.74
N ASP A 202 -12.66 13.33 -6.18
CA ASP A 202 -13.21 13.60 -7.50
C ASP A 202 -12.26 13.16 -8.63
N ALA A 203 -10.95 13.16 -8.38
CA ALA A 203 -9.99 12.61 -9.33
C ALA A 203 -10.16 11.07 -9.48
N ILE A 204 -10.53 10.34 -8.41
CA ILE A 204 -10.85 8.92 -8.48
C ILE A 204 -12.11 8.70 -9.31
N ALA A 205 -13.16 9.49 -9.06
CA ALA A 205 -14.41 9.43 -9.82
C ALA A 205 -14.17 9.71 -11.32
N THR A 206 -13.36 10.71 -11.62
CA THR A 206 -13.00 11.07 -13.00
C THR A 206 -12.22 9.95 -13.69
N LEU A 207 -11.27 9.33 -12.98
CA LEU A 207 -10.54 8.17 -13.51
C LEU A 207 -11.48 6.99 -13.76
N LYS A 208 -12.39 6.70 -12.82
CA LYS A 208 -13.36 5.59 -12.96
C LYS A 208 -14.26 5.76 -14.18
N GLN A 209 -14.60 6.99 -14.54
CA GLN A 209 -15.37 7.29 -15.75
C GLN A 209 -14.55 7.20 -17.05
N ALA A 210 -13.22 7.28 -16.95
CA ALA A 210 -12.33 7.32 -18.10
C ALA A 210 -11.78 5.95 -18.53
N VAL A 211 -11.95 4.91 -17.71
CA VAL A 211 -11.43 3.55 -17.95
C VAL A 211 -12.47 2.49 -17.59
N ASP A 212 -12.41 1.32 -18.28
CA ASP A 212 -13.29 0.18 -18.04
C ASP A 212 -12.69 -0.83 -17.04
N ILE A 213 -11.35 -0.82 -16.86
CA ILE A 213 -10.70 -1.67 -15.87
C ILE A 213 -11.06 -1.23 -14.44
N PRO A 214 -11.01 -2.13 -13.45
CA PRO A 214 -11.22 -1.79 -12.05
C PRO A 214 -10.34 -0.65 -11.58
N VAL A 215 -10.95 0.32 -10.87
CA VAL A 215 -10.27 1.45 -10.23
C VAL A 215 -10.34 1.28 -8.71
N LEU A 216 -9.19 1.30 -8.05
CA LEU A 216 -9.08 1.22 -6.60
C LEU A 216 -8.77 2.60 -6.02
N GLY A 217 -9.66 3.10 -5.15
CA GLY A 217 -9.50 4.40 -4.52
C GLY A 217 -8.53 4.37 -3.34
N ASN A 218 -7.66 5.38 -3.23
CA ASN A 218 -6.70 5.48 -2.13
C ASN A 218 -6.55 6.94 -1.66
N GLY A 219 -6.55 7.13 -0.35
CA GLY A 219 -6.33 8.41 0.33
C GLY A 219 -7.41 8.73 1.35
N ASP A 220 -6.98 9.09 2.57
CA ASP A 220 -7.83 9.53 3.69
C ASP A 220 -8.92 8.53 4.10
N ILE A 221 -8.61 7.25 4.08
CA ILE A 221 -9.40 6.20 4.68
C ILE A 221 -8.85 5.95 6.09
N TRP A 222 -9.54 6.47 7.10
CA TRP A 222 -9.17 6.35 8.49
C TRP A 222 -10.09 5.39 9.25
N GLU A 223 -11.35 5.28 8.80
CA GLU A 223 -12.37 4.38 9.34
C GLU A 223 -13.06 3.64 8.18
N ALA A 224 -13.78 2.57 8.51
CA ALA A 224 -14.51 1.79 7.52
C ALA A 224 -15.59 2.62 6.79
N SER A 225 -16.21 3.56 7.48
CA SER A 225 -17.17 4.51 6.89
C SER A 225 -16.57 5.39 5.82
N ASP A 226 -15.26 5.72 5.90
CA ASP A 226 -14.57 6.50 4.85
C ASP A 226 -14.47 5.70 3.56
N ALA A 227 -14.20 4.40 3.67
CA ALA A 227 -14.14 3.51 2.51
C ALA A 227 -15.49 3.40 1.79
N LEU A 228 -16.58 3.25 2.55
CA LEU A 228 -17.93 3.21 1.97
C LEU A 228 -18.27 4.53 1.30
N ARG A 229 -17.99 5.67 1.95
CA ARG A 229 -18.21 7.00 1.35
C ARG A 229 -17.37 7.21 0.10
N MET A 230 -16.11 6.75 0.09
CA MET A 230 -15.28 6.83 -1.11
C MET A 230 -15.91 6.06 -2.26
N VAL A 231 -16.35 4.82 -2.05
CA VAL A 231 -17.00 4.00 -3.09
C VAL A 231 -18.32 4.62 -3.55
N GLU A 232 -19.13 5.13 -2.63
CA GLU A 232 -20.39 5.81 -2.94
C GLU A 232 -20.15 7.08 -3.78
N HIS A 233 -19.18 7.89 -3.38
CA HIS A 233 -18.86 9.17 -4.05
C HIS A 233 -18.22 8.97 -5.43
N THR A 234 -17.31 7.99 -5.56
CA THR A 234 -16.45 7.87 -6.76
C THR A 234 -16.87 6.76 -7.72
N GLY A 235 -17.65 5.79 -7.26
CA GLY A 235 -17.99 4.59 -8.02
C GLY A 235 -16.82 3.62 -8.18
N CYS A 236 -15.69 3.80 -7.46
CA CYS A 236 -14.54 2.90 -7.54
C CYS A 236 -14.91 1.48 -7.11
N ASP A 237 -14.15 0.49 -7.61
CA ASP A 237 -14.45 -0.94 -7.44
C ASP A 237 -13.94 -1.52 -6.13
N GLY A 238 -13.02 -0.81 -5.46
CA GLY A 238 -12.45 -1.18 -4.19
C GLY A 238 -11.57 -0.08 -3.63
N VAL A 239 -10.98 -0.33 -2.47
CA VAL A 239 -10.17 0.65 -1.74
C VAL A 239 -8.79 0.12 -1.38
N VAL A 240 -7.80 1.01 -1.39
CA VAL A 240 -6.44 0.73 -0.95
C VAL A 240 -6.17 1.51 0.33
N VAL A 241 -5.87 0.80 1.42
CA VAL A 241 -5.69 1.38 2.74
C VAL A 241 -4.21 1.41 3.12
N GLY A 242 -3.69 2.61 3.37
CA GLY A 242 -2.31 2.83 3.81
C GLY A 242 -2.26 3.24 5.27
N ARG A 243 -1.98 4.51 5.53
CA ARG A 243 -1.73 5.05 6.87
C ARG A 243 -2.84 4.79 7.90
N GLY A 244 -4.09 4.60 7.47
CA GLY A 244 -5.21 4.32 8.37
C GLY A 244 -5.02 3.06 9.23
N CYS A 245 -4.33 2.05 8.70
CA CYS A 245 -4.07 0.80 9.43
C CYS A 245 -2.80 0.82 10.30
N LEU A 246 -2.02 1.91 10.32
CA LEU A 246 -0.80 2.00 11.14
C LEU A 246 -1.14 1.90 12.63
N GLY A 247 -0.65 0.85 13.30
CA GLY A 247 -0.99 0.51 14.68
C GLY A 247 -2.46 0.11 14.89
N ARG A 248 -3.17 -0.22 13.80
CA ARG A 248 -4.59 -0.64 13.79
C ARG A 248 -4.86 -1.72 12.74
N PRO A 249 -4.17 -2.86 12.74
CA PRO A 249 -4.44 -3.90 11.75
C PRO A 249 -5.90 -4.39 11.79
N TRP A 250 -6.59 -4.30 12.94
CA TRP A 250 -8.02 -4.60 13.07
C TRP A 250 -8.95 -3.71 12.24
N LEU A 251 -8.46 -2.58 11.69
CA LEU A 251 -9.24 -1.78 10.75
C LEU A 251 -9.70 -2.60 9.54
N PHE A 252 -8.91 -3.61 9.12
CA PHE A 252 -9.30 -4.49 8.03
C PHE A 252 -10.52 -5.35 8.35
N ARG A 253 -10.73 -5.74 9.61
CA ARG A 253 -11.95 -6.42 10.06
C ARG A 253 -13.17 -5.51 9.91
N ASP A 254 -13.04 -4.27 10.35
CA ASP A 254 -14.12 -3.28 10.25
C ASP A 254 -14.45 -2.98 8.77
N LEU A 255 -13.44 -2.87 7.93
CA LEU A 255 -13.58 -2.67 6.48
C LEU A 255 -14.26 -3.88 5.81
N ALA A 256 -13.79 -5.10 6.10
CA ALA A 256 -14.38 -6.32 5.54
C ALA A 256 -15.85 -6.46 5.95
N ALA A 257 -16.17 -6.22 7.23
CA ALA A 257 -17.54 -6.20 7.73
C ALA A 257 -18.42 -5.15 7.03
N ALA A 258 -17.87 -3.93 6.84
CA ALA A 258 -18.59 -2.84 6.18
C ALA A 258 -18.92 -3.16 4.71
N PHE A 259 -18.01 -3.76 3.97
CA PHE A 259 -18.28 -4.24 2.61
C PHE A 259 -19.21 -5.46 2.58
N GLY A 260 -19.30 -6.21 3.69
CA GLY A 260 -20.31 -7.24 3.91
C GLY A 260 -21.70 -6.72 4.32
N GLY A 261 -21.86 -5.40 4.50
CA GLY A 261 -23.12 -4.76 4.90
C GLY A 261 -23.30 -4.66 6.42
N GLU A 262 -22.26 -4.93 7.20
CA GLU A 262 -22.26 -4.81 8.65
C GLU A 262 -21.65 -3.48 9.10
N HIS A 263 -22.15 -2.91 10.19
CA HIS A 263 -21.58 -1.70 10.79
C HIS A 263 -20.85 -2.06 12.08
N VAL A 264 -19.56 -2.32 11.95
CA VAL A 264 -18.67 -2.64 13.08
C VAL A 264 -17.58 -1.58 13.17
N THR A 265 -17.31 -1.09 14.39
CA THR A 265 -16.12 -0.30 14.71
C THR A 265 -15.44 -0.93 15.90
N ALA A 266 -14.27 -1.52 15.67
CA ALA A 266 -13.52 -2.14 16.75
C ALA A 266 -12.92 -1.07 17.68
N LEU A 267 -13.22 -1.20 18.95
CA LEU A 267 -12.70 -0.34 20.03
C LEU A 267 -11.94 -1.21 21.04
N PRO A 268 -10.76 -1.77 20.67
CA PRO A 268 -10.04 -2.66 21.56
C PRO A 268 -9.53 -1.91 22.78
N SER A 269 -9.64 -2.53 23.98
CA SER A 269 -8.98 -2.05 25.19
C SER A 269 -7.46 -1.99 24.99
N LEU A 270 -6.74 -1.26 25.85
CA LEU A 270 -5.28 -1.23 25.81
C LEU A 270 -4.69 -2.65 25.92
N GLY A 271 -5.29 -3.53 26.72
CA GLY A 271 -4.86 -4.93 26.83
C GLY A 271 -4.95 -5.70 25.51
N GLU A 272 -6.02 -5.51 24.74
CA GLU A 272 -6.16 -6.11 23.41
C GLU A 272 -5.15 -5.50 22.40
N VAL A 273 -4.89 -4.19 22.51
CA VAL A 273 -3.84 -3.53 21.70
C VAL A 273 -2.45 -4.06 22.07
N MET A 274 -2.16 -4.26 23.36
CA MET A 274 -0.90 -4.86 23.83
C MET A 274 -0.72 -6.28 23.30
N ALA A 275 -1.78 -7.10 23.30
CA ALA A 275 -1.74 -8.43 22.71
C ALA A 275 -1.43 -8.40 21.21
N MET A 276 -2.00 -7.43 20.47
CA MET A 276 -1.69 -7.21 19.05
C MET A 276 -0.24 -6.74 18.84
N MET A 277 0.25 -5.83 19.70
CA MET A 277 1.65 -5.38 19.69
C MET A 277 2.60 -6.56 19.89
N ARG A 278 2.33 -7.39 20.87
CA ARG A 278 3.13 -8.59 21.19
C ARG A 278 3.13 -9.58 20.02
N ARG A 279 1.96 -9.84 19.44
CA ARG A 279 1.81 -10.67 18.24
C ARG A 279 2.62 -10.13 17.06
N HIS A 280 2.58 -8.82 16.81
CA HIS A 280 3.36 -8.20 15.74
C HIS A 280 4.87 -8.36 15.96
N ALA A 281 5.34 -8.10 17.18
CA ALA A 281 6.75 -8.26 17.54
C ALA A 281 7.22 -9.72 17.40
N GLU A 282 6.38 -10.69 17.79
CA GLU A 282 6.67 -12.12 17.57
C GLU A 282 6.83 -12.50 16.10
N LEU A 283 5.91 -12.04 15.26
CA LEU A 283 5.98 -12.29 13.83
C LEU A 283 7.25 -11.67 13.20
N LEU A 284 7.61 -10.46 13.62
CA LEU A 284 8.87 -9.85 13.19
C LEU A 284 10.08 -10.65 13.69
N ALA A 285 10.07 -11.16 14.93
CA ALA A 285 11.13 -12.00 15.47
C ALA A 285 11.25 -13.33 14.72
N GLN A 286 10.13 -13.95 14.33
CA GLN A 286 10.11 -15.16 13.52
C GLN A 286 10.74 -14.95 12.13
N HIS A 287 10.48 -13.81 11.49
CA HIS A 287 10.99 -13.53 10.15
C HIS A 287 12.43 -12.99 10.11
N LEU A 288 12.84 -12.24 11.14
CA LEU A 288 14.10 -11.48 11.14
C LEU A 288 15.11 -11.93 12.21
N GLY A 289 14.70 -12.79 13.12
CA GLY A 289 15.40 -13.06 14.38
C GLY A 289 14.96 -12.07 15.48
N GLU A 290 15.06 -12.49 16.75
CA GLU A 290 14.46 -11.74 17.87
C GLU A 290 15.00 -10.33 18.02
N GLU A 291 16.32 -10.14 18.02
CA GLU A 291 16.93 -8.82 18.19
C GLU A 291 16.54 -7.87 17.08
N ARG A 292 16.73 -8.28 15.82
CA ARG A 292 16.37 -7.45 14.66
C ARG A 292 14.88 -7.22 14.57
N GLY A 293 14.05 -8.22 14.85
CA GLY A 293 12.59 -8.10 14.86
C GLY A 293 12.09 -7.12 15.90
N SER A 294 12.66 -7.17 17.11
CA SER A 294 12.34 -6.21 18.20
C SER A 294 12.75 -4.78 17.84
N VAL A 295 13.92 -4.59 17.24
CA VAL A 295 14.38 -3.27 16.76
C VAL A 295 13.46 -2.75 15.66
N GLU A 296 13.06 -3.60 14.72
CA GLU A 296 12.15 -3.27 13.63
C GLU A 296 10.75 -2.90 14.15
N PHE A 297 10.30 -3.53 15.24
CA PHE A 297 9.01 -3.25 15.86
C PHE A 297 8.92 -1.85 16.49
N ARG A 298 10.03 -1.24 16.93
CA ARG A 298 10.06 0.06 17.63
C ARG A 298 9.27 1.15 16.92
N LYS A 299 9.34 1.24 15.59
CA LYS A 299 8.64 2.24 14.79
C LYS A 299 7.12 2.11 14.85
N HIS A 300 6.59 0.92 15.16
CA HIS A 300 5.15 0.65 15.24
C HIS A 300 4.54 1.05 16.58
N ILE A 301 5.34 1.11 17.65
CA ILE A 301 4.89 1.34 19.04
C ILE A 301 4.10 2.64 19.16
N ALA A 302 4.62 3.73 18.60
CA ALA A 302 3.96 5.02 18.66
C ALA A 302 2.59 5.02 17.95
N TRP A 303 2.43 4.22 16.90
CA TRP A 303 1.16 4.09 16.20
C TRP A 303 0.15 3.26 16.98
N TYR A 304 0.57 2.18 17.63
CA TYR A 304 -0.30 1.36 18.48
C TYR A 304 -0.79 2.13 19.70
N LEU A 305 0.10 2.82 20.38
CA LEU A 305 -0.19 3.54 21.63
C LEU A 305 -0.78 4.95 21.39
N LYS A 306 -1.13 5.33 20.15
CA LYS A 306 -1.70 6.64 19.86
C LYS A 306 -3.00 6.85 20.65
N GLY A 307 -3.04 7.93 21.46
CA GLY A 307 -4.18 8.30 22.29
C GLY A 307 -4.23 7.64 23.68
N PHE A 308 -3.56 6.51 23.90
CA PHE A 308 -3.48 5.86 25.21
C PHE A 308 -2.50 6.55 26.17
N ARG A 309 -2.75 6.41 27.48
CA ARG A 309 -1.95 7.02 28.56
C ARG A 309 -0.74 6.19 28.93
N ALA A 310 0.26 6.11 28.06
CA ALA A 310 1.48 5.35 28.31
C ALA A 310 2.64 6.14 28.94
N GLY A 311 2.48 7.46 29.14
CA GLY A 311 3.54 8.31 29.69
C GLY A 311 4.78 8.43 28.79
N GLY A 312 5.53 9.54 28.95
CA GLY A 312 6.73 9.79 28.11
C GLY A 312 7.91 8.87 28.45
N SER A 313 8.11 8.57 29.74
CA SER A 313 9.19 7.69 30.17
C SER A 313 9.06 6.28 29.58
N LEU A 314 7.88 5.67 29.72
CA LEU A 314 7.61 4.33 29.20
C LEU A 314 7.69 4.27 27.66
N ARG A 315 7.18 5.30 26.97
CA ARG A 315 7.32 5.40 25.49
C ARG A 315 8.79 5.45 25.06
N ASN A 316 9.64 6.16 25.82
CA ASN A 316 11.07 6.20 25.54
C ASN A 316 11.72 4.82 25.73
N GLN A 317 11.41 4.12 26.81
CA GLN A 317 11.94 2.77 27.07
C GLN A 317 11.48 1.79 25.99
N LEU A 318 10.19 1.80 25.63
CA LEU A 318 9.64 0.98 24.54
C LEU A 318 10.34 1.25 23.20
N SER A 319 10.79 2.49 22.94
CA SER A 319 11.54 2.82 21.70
C SER A 319 12.96 2.25 21.66
N LEU A 320 13.43 1.62 22.75
CA LEU A 320 14.78 1.07 22.89
C LEU A 320 14.82 -0.45 23.05
N ILE A 321 13.67 -1.13 23.07
CA ILE A 321 13.60 -2.58 23.25
C ILE A 321 14.47 -3.34 22.24
N SER A 322 15.08 -4.45 22.65
CA SER A 322 15.87 -5.34 21.79
C SER A 322 15.50 -6.81 21.96
N SER A 323 14.49 -7.12 22.77
CA SER A 323 13.97 -8.47 22.97
C SER A 323 12.45 -8.44 23.21
N LEU A 324 11.82 -9.59 23.04
CA LEU A 324 10.40 -9.77 23.35
C LEU A 324 10.15 -9.71 24.85
N ALA A 325 11.08 -10.22 25.68
CA ALA A 325 10.99 -10.12 27.13
C ALA A 325 10.97 -8.65 27.60
N ALA A 326 11.86 -7.80 27.05
CA ALA A 326 11.86 -6.38 27.38
C ALA A 326 10.56 -5.66 26.94
N LEU A 327 9.94 -6.10 25.84
CA LEU A 327 8.62 -5.63 25.44
C LEU A 327 7.56 -6.04 26.46
N ASP A 328 7.55 -7.31 26.88
CA ASP A 328 6.57 -7.85 27.83
C ASP A 328 6.65 -7.14 29.19
N ASP A 329 7.86 -6.94 29.72
CA ASP A 329 8.10 -6.25 30.99
C ASP A 329 7.55 -4.81 30.96
N LEU A 330 7.81 -4.06 29.88
CA LEU A 330 7.33 -2.68 29.74
C LEU A 330 5.83 -2.61 29.47
N LEU A 331 5.25 -3.53 28.73
CA LEU A 331 3.80 -3.56 28.52
C LEU A 331 3.07 -3.89 29.84
N ALA A 332 3.64 -4.66 30.73
CA ALA A 332 3.06 -4.99 32.04
C ALA A 332 2.89 -3.77 32.96
N GLU A 333 3.57 -2.64 32.67
CA GLU A 333 3.40 -1.39 33.41
C GLU A 333 2.12 -0.60 33.00
N LEU A 334 1.45 -1.00 31.90
CA LEU A 334 0.27 -0.33 31.38
C LEU A 334 -1.01 -0.93 32.00
N ASP A 335 -2.05 -0.09 32.10
CA ASP A 335 -3.38 -0.56 32.52
C ASP A 335 -4.12 -1.24 31.36
N PRO A 336 -4.26 -2.58 31.35
CA PRO A 336 -4.91 -3.28 30.26
C PRO A 336 -6.41 -2.99 30.12
N THR A 337 -7.02 -2.39 31.17
CA THR A 337 -8.45 -2.06 31.19
C THR A 337 -8.74 -0.69 30.59
N GLU A 338 -7.71 0.11 30.26
CA GLU A 338 -7.91 1.42 29.63
C GLU A 338 -8.71 1.28 28.34
N PRO A 339 -9.87 1.99 28.21
CA PRO A 339 -10.70 1.89 27.02
C PRO A 339 -10.04 2.56 25.82
N TYR A 340 -10.48 2.17 24.62
CA TYR A 340 -10.01 2.80 23.38
C TYR A 340 -10.23 4.31 23.40
N PRO A 341 -9.21 5.10 23.01
CA PRO A 341 -9.31 6.57 22.94
C PRO A 341 -10.18 6.99 21.76
N VAL A 342 -11.49 7.08 21.96
CA VAL A 342 -12.47 7.36 20.89
C VAL A 342 -12.23 8.70 20.18
N ALA A 343 -11.54 9.65 20.83
CA ALA A 343 -11.13 10.91 20.20
C ALA A 343 -10.11 10.72 19.06
N GLU A 344 -9.50 9.54 18.97
CA GLU A 344 -8.56 9.19 17.89
C GLU A 344 -9.24 8.57 16.68
N LEU A 345 -10.54 8.29 16.73
CA LEU A 345 -11.30 7.83 15.57
C LEU A 345 -11.35 8.91 14.48
N GLY A 346 -11.20 8.50 13.24
CA GLY A 346 -11.20 9.39 12.08
C GLY A 346 -9.99 10.33 11.99
N THR A 347 -9.06 10.28 12.96
CA THR A 347 -7.89 11.15 12.94
C THR A 347 -6.76 10.58 12.08
N PRO A 348 -6.01 11.44 11.35
CA PRO A 348 -4.88 11.01 10.56
C PRO A 348 -3.79 10.29 11.37
N ARG A 349 -3.21 9.23 10.79
CA ARG A 349 -2.10 8.48 11.37
C ARG A 349 -0.83 8.61 10.52
N GLY A 350 0.33 8.46 11.13
CA GLY A 350 1.61 8.62 10.45
C GLY A 350 1.91 10.09 10.09
N ARG A 351 2.83 10.27 9.14
CA ARG A 351 3.27 11.61 8.73
C ARG A 351 2.17 12.35 7.98
N GLN A 352 1.97 13.62 8.31
CA GLN A 352 1.13 14.56 7.57
C GLN A 352 1.99 15.32 6.55
N GLY A 353 2.99 16.02 7.01
CA GLY A 353 3.91 16.80 6.19
C GLY A 353 3.30 18.10 5.64
N SER A 354 4.10 18.79 4.84
CA SER A 354 3.72 19.97 4.04
C SER A 354 4.05 19.70 2.58
N PRO A 355 3.43 20.41 1.61
CA PRO A 355 3.79 20.29 0.21
C PRO A 355 5.28 20.59 0.00
N LYS A 356 5.90 19.85 -0.93
CA LYS A 356 7.31 20.00 -1.29
C LYS A 356 7.48 19.91 -2.79
N ARG A 357 8.39 20.71 -3.34
CA ARG A 357 8.78 20.55 -4.74
C ARG A 357 9.31 19.14 -4.97
N VAL A 358 8.82 18.49 -6.01
CA VAL A 358 9.31 17.17 -6.43
C VAL A 358 10.61 17.34 -7.21
N THR A 359 11.63 16.60 -6.82
CA THR A 359 12.87 16.57 -7.57
C THR A 359 12.76 15.53 -8.69
N VAL A 360 12.90 15.96 -9.93
CA VAL A 360 12.91 15.11 -11.13
C VAL A 360 14.22 15.33 -11.90
N PRO A 361 14.60 14.50 -12.88
CA PRO A 361 15.77 14.74 -13.73
C PRO A 361 15.70 16.08 -14.45
N GLU A 362 16.85 16.65 -14.80
CA GLU A 362 16.92 17.88 -15.60
C GLU A 362 16.22 17.69 -16.95
N GLY A 363 15.43 18.68 -17.37
CA GLY A 363 14.65 18.62 -18.61
C GLY A 363 13.50 17.59 -18.61
N TRP A 364 13.23 16.93 -17.48
CA TRP A 364 12.19 15.87 -17.39
C TRP A 364 10.81 16.34 -17.82
N LEU A 365 10.45 17.56 -17.45
CA LEU A 365 9.12 18.13 -17.71
C LEU A 365 8.99 18.77 -19.10
N ASP A 366 10.06 18.92 -19.86
CA ASP A 366 10.08 19.60 -21.16
C ASP A 366 9.36 18.81 -22.27
N SER A 367 9.27 17.48 -22.12
CA SER A 367 8.58 16.60 -23.05
C SER A 367 7.88 15.46 -22.33
N ARG A 368 6.79 14.98 -22.87
CA ARG A 368 6.09 13.77 -22.42
C ARG A 368 6.56 12.50 -23.11
N GLU A 369 7.34 12.65 -24.17
CA GLU A 369 7.85 11.53 -24.95
C GLU A 369 9.23 11.12 -24.47
N MET A 370 9.38 9.84 -24.24
CA MET A 370 10.65 9.17 -23.99
C MET A 370 10.42 7.67 -24.17
N SER A 371 11.30 7.03 -24.93
CA SER A 371 11.27 5.59 -25.15
C SER A 371 12.62 4.97 -24.80
N GLY A 372 12.61 3.67 -24.50
CA GLY A 372 13.81 2.90 -24.20
C GLY A 372 14.29 3.00 -22.75
N ALA A 373 15.37 2.30 -22.46
CA ALA A 373 15.94 2.20 -21.12
C ALA A 373 16.52 3.54 -20.64
N MET A 374 16.23 3.90 -19.42
CA MET A 374 16.93 4.94 -18.69
C MET A 374 18.28 4.41 -18.19
N ASP A 375 19.18 5.33 -17.79
CA ASP A 375 20.49 4.97 -17.25
C ASP A 375 20.36 3.91 -16.14
N ALA A 376 21.17 2.85 -16.26
CA ALA A 376 21.23 1.74 -15.32
C ALA A 376 21.36 2.18 -13.84
N ALA A 377 22.08 3.28 -13.58
CA ALA A 377 22.22 3.86 -12.25
C ALA A 377 20.88 4.38 -11.66
N ALA A 378 19.82 4.48 -12.45
CA ALA A 378 18.53 4.95 -11.97
C ALA A 378 17.86 4.03 -10.93
N GLU A 379 18.17 2.74 -10.91
CA GLU A 379 17.57 1.76 -10.00
C GLU A 379 18.50 1.33 -8.85
N ASP A 380 19.77 1.74 -8.84
CA ASP A 380 20.72 1.30 -7.83
C ASP A 380 20.30 1.66 -6.39
N GLY A 381 20.27 0.65 -5.52
CA GLY A 381 20.12 0.78 -4.08
C GLY A 381 18.76 1.31 -3.59
N THR A 382 17.65 1.02 -4.28
CA THR A 382 16.32 1.58 -3.98
C THR A 382 15.26 0.59 -3.46
N SER A 383 15.58 -0.71 -3.30
CA SER A 383 14.64 -1.65 -2.67
C SER A 383 14.31 -1.22 -1.24
N GLY A 384 13.01 -1.17 -0.93
CA GLY A 384 12.50 -0.84 0.39
C GLY A 384 12.35 0.66 0.69
N GLY A 385 12.69 1.56 -0.22
CA GLY A 385 12.46 3.02 -0.08
C GLY A 385 13.47 3.76 0.78
#